data_0510fa1b2005e25025c44b96eb53ee45
#
_entry.id   0510fa1b2005e25025c44b96eb53ee45
#
_cell.length_a   1.000
_cell.length_b   1.000
_cell.length_c   1.000
_cell.angle_alpha   90.00
_cell.angle_beta   90.00
_cell.angle_gamma   90.00
#
_symmetry.space_group_name_H-M   'P 1'
#
loop_
_entity.id
_entity.type
_entity.pdbx_description
1 polymer ?
#
loop_
_entity_poly.entity_id
_entity_poly.type
_entity_poly.pdbx_seq_one_letter_code
_entity_poly.pdbx_strand_id
1 'polypeptide(L)'
;ACKFELIDGELETLWPDAPGLSERDRRRGRHLACQCRALGPLRIKASAGPEYVPRIRPTRRSARLAGIADLTHDLREFRFVTDSAADFLPGQYAMLDLPGVGASRAYSLANTANGAGEWHFQIRRVPHGRGTHVLFDTLKVGDSVGLDGPYGVAWLRTDAPRDIVCVAGGSGLAPMVSIARGAAEAGLLKDRRLHFFYGARTPRDVCGEAQLAPLDGFGERIRYVPVVSLPGDDGAWQGETGT
;
A
#
# COMPACT_ATOMS: atom_id res chain seq x y z
N ALA A 1 -15.21 0.51 -6.02
CA ALA A 1 -15.10 1.61 -6.96
C ALA A 1 -15.73 2.87 -6.35
N CYS A 2 -15.07 4.04 -6.49
CA CYS A 2 -15.58 5.32 -5.94
C CYS A 2 -16.62 6.00 -6.83
N LYS A 3 -17.27 5.26 -7.75
CA LYS A 3 -18.28 5.79 -8.68
C LYS A 3 -19.63 5.87 -7.98
N PHE A 4 -20.29 7.02 -8.12
CA PHE A 4 -21.64 7.26 -7.64
C PHE A 4 -22.45 8.09 -8.65
N GLU A 5 -23.76 8.09 -8.52
CA GLU A 5 -24.71 8.92 -9.26
C GLU A 5 -25.29 9.95 -8.29
N LEU A 6 -25.27 11.22 -8.66
CA LEU A 6 -25.87 12.28 -7.86
C LEU A 6 -27.39 12.25 -8.06
N ILE A 7 -28.14 12.14 -6.98
CA ILE A 7 -29.61 12.16 -7.00
C ILE A 7 -30.14 13.52 -6.63
N ASP A 8 -29.48 14.20 -5.67
CA ASP A 8 -29.89 15.52 -5.20
C ASP A 8 -28.75 16.25 -4.49
N GLY A 9 -28.77 17.58 -4.50
CA GLY A 9 -27.73 18.45 -3.95
C GLY A 9 -26.73 18.94 -5.00
N GLU A 10 -25.71 19.68 -4.54
CA GLU A 10 -24.70 20.29 -5.39
C GLU A 10 -23.29 19.81 -5.04
N LEU A 11 -22.47 19.55 -6.07
CA LEU A 11 -21.07 19.19 -5.92
C LEU A 11 -20.19 19.93 -6.92
N GLU A 12 -18.96 20.15 -6.54
CA GLU A 12 -17.88 20.61 -7.41
C GLU A 12 -17.08 19.40 -7.92
N THR A 13 -16.89 19.28 -9.23
CA THR A 13 -16.00 18.29 -9.84
C THR A 13 -14.59 18.87 -9.97
N LEU A 14 -13.64 18.32 -9.22
CA LEU A 14 -12.26 18.82 -9.16
C LEU A 14 -11.43 18.42 -10.40
N TRP A 15 -11.78 17.31 -11.04
CA TRP A 15 -11.12 16.81 -12.25
C TRP A 15 -12.14 16.20 -13.23
N PRO A 16 -12.71 17.01 -14.14
CA PRO A 16 -13.76 16.57 -15.08
C PRO A 16 -13.31 15.41 -15.98
N ASP A 17 -12.05 15.45 -16.43
CA ASP A 17 -11.48 14.46 -17.35
C ASP A 17 -10.73 13.32 -16.66
N ALA A 18 -11.06 13.04 -15.40
CA ALA A 18 -10.44 11.95 -14.66
C ALA A 18 -10.56 10.61 -15.42
N PRO A 19 -9.44 9.89 -15.67
CA PRO A 19 -9.43 8.68 -16.50
C PRO A 19 -10.23 7.51 -15.89
N GLY A 20 -10.59 7.61 -14.62
CA GLY A 20 -11.46 6.63 -13.94
C GLY A 20 -12.93 6.67 -14.36
N LEU A 21 -13.37 7.69 -15.10
CA LEU A 21 -14.72 7.79 -15.68
C LEU A 21 -14.68 7.47 -17.16
N SER A 22 -15.32 6.38 -17.55
CA SER A 22 -15.57 6.09 -18.95
C SER A 22 -16.62 7.05 -19.53
N GLU A 23 -16.65 7.19 -20.86
CA GLU A 23 -17.68 7.98 -21.54
C GLU A 23 -19.10 7.51 -21.20
N ARG A 24 -19.28 6.20 -21.04
CA ARG A 24 -20.55 5.62 -20.61
C ARG A 24 -20.95 6.05 -19.19
N ASP A 25 -19.97 6.19 -18.27
CA ASP A 25 -20.23 6.67 -16.91
C ASP A 25 -20.64 8.15 -16.93
N ARG A 26 -19.97 8.98 -17.74
CA ARG A 26 -20.30 10.41 -17.89
C ARG A 26 -21.71 10.61 -18.46
N ARG A 27 -22.08 9.84 -19.49
CA ARG A 27 -23.45 9.87 -20.05
C ARG A 27 -24.53 9.46 -19.03
N ARG A 28 -24.16 8.67 -18.01
CA ARG A 28 -25.06 8.26 -16.91
C ARG A 28 -25.02 9.20 -15.72
N GLY A 29 -24.39 10.36 -15.81
CA GLY A 29 -24.27 11.31 -14.71
C GLY A 29 -23.48 10.77 -13.51
N ARG A 30 -22.54 9.84 -13.73
CA ARG A 30 -21.71 9.28 -12.67
C ARG A 30 -20.52 10.17 -12.38
N HIS A 31 -20.15 10.20 -11.10
CA HIS A 31 -19.03 10.94 -10.57
C HIS A 31 -18.07 10.01 -9.83
N LEU A 32 -16.83 10.49 -9.60
CA LEU A 32 -15.84 9.83 -8.75
C LEU A 32 -15.79 10.55 -7.39
N ALA A 33 -16.12 9.88 -6.30
CA ALA A 33 -16.16 10.50 -4.97
C ALA A 33 -14.81 11.12 -4.56
N CYS A 34 -13.67 10.52 -4.99
CA CYS A 34 -12.34 11.06 -4.74
C CYS A 34 -12.00 12.32 -5.57
N GLN A 35 -12.83 12.68 -6.56
CA GLN A 35 -12.64 13.82 -7.46
C GLN A 35 -13.81 14.83 -7.38
N CYS A 36 -14.57 14.78 -6.29
CA CYS A 36 -15.68 15.69 -6.05
C CYS A 36 -15.59 16.29 -4.66
N ARG A 37 -16.09 17.51 -4.53
CA ARG A 37 -16.32 18.19 -3.25
C ARG A 37 -17.80 18.44 -3.10
N ALA A 38 -18.39 18.03 -1.98
CA ALA A 38 -19.76 18.40 -1.63
C ALA A 38 -19.83 19.89 -1.30
N LEU A 39 -20.78 20.60 -1.88
CA LEU A 39 -21.07 22.02 -1.57
C LEU A 39 -22.17 22.18 -0.53
N GLY A 40 -22.81 21.06 -0.14
CA GLY A 40 -23.84 20.99 0.87
C GLY A 40 -24.26 19.53 1.10
N PRO A 41 -25.41 19.27 1.73
CA PRO A 41 -25.96 17.93 1.84
C PRO A 41 -26.19 17.30 0.46
N LEU A 42 -25.80 16.03 0.31
CA LEU A 42 -25.96 15.28 -0.94
C LEU A 42 -26.81 14.02 -0.72
N ARG A 43 -27.62 13.68 -1.71
CA ARG A 43 -28.22 12.37 -1.86
C ARG A 43 -27.60 11.67 -3.06
N ILE A 44 -26.96 10.54 -2.83
CA ILE A 44 -26.21 9.81 -3.85
C ILE A 44 -26.71 8.37 -3.94
N LYS A 45 -26.56 7.78 -5.14
CA LYS A 45 -26.71 6.35 -5.39
C LYS A 45 -25.35 5.73 -5.67
N ALA A 46 -24.92 4.82 -4.82
CA ALA A 46 -23.67 4.08 -4.95
C ALA A 46 -23.92 2.58 -4.76
N SER A 47 -23.07 1.75 -5.35
CA SER A 47 -23.06 0.32 -5.04
C SER A 47 -22.48 0.13 -3.63
N ALA A 48 -23.29 -0.35 -2.72
CA ALA A 48 -22.95 -0.59 -1.32
C ALA A 48 -23.40 -2.01 -0.94
N GLY A 49 -22.71 -3.01 -1.46
CA GLY A 49 -22.92 -4.41 -1.06
C GLY A 49 -22.18 -4.71 0.26
N PRO A 50 -22.54 -5.82 0.94
CA PRO A 50 -21.86 -6.25 2.17
C PRO A 50 -20.37 -6.50 1.98
N GLU A 51 -19.93 -6.82 0.76
CA GLU A 51 -18.53 -7.00 0.39
C GLU A 51 -17.69 -5.72 0.50
N TYR A 52 -18.33 -4.53 0.51
CA TYR A 52 -17.67 -3.23 0.68
C TYR A 52 -17.66 -2.74 2.14
N VAL A 53 -18.35 -3.43 3.03
CA VAL A 53 -18.29 -3.10 4.46
C VAL A 53 -16.92 -3.51 4.99
N PRO A 54 -16.13 -2.58 5.56
CA PRO A 54 -14.80 -2.91 6.04
C PRO A 54 -14.90 -3.86 7.24
N ARG A 55 -14.10 -4.94 7.24
CA ARG A 55 -13.99 -5.86 8.39
C ARG A 55 -13.42 -5.16 9.62
N ILE A 56 -12.47 -4.23 9.37
CA ILE A 56 -11.85 -3.38 10.39
C ILE A 56 -12.23 -1.95 10.04
N ARG A 57 -12.90 -1.26 10.95
CA ARG A 57 -13.34 0.12 10.73
C ARG A 57 -12.14 1.06 10.72
N PRO A 58 -11.94 1.87 9.67
CA PRO A 58 -10.91 2.90 9.66
C PRO A 58 -11.10 3.89 10.81
N THR A 59 -10.01 4.28 11.43
CA THR A 59 -9.99 5.29 12.50
C THR A 59 -8.81 6.24 12.31
N ARG A 60 -9.04 7.52 12.62
CA ARG A 60 -7.98 8.54 12.60
C ARG A 60 -7.30 8.59 13.96
N ARG A 61 -5.97 8.65 13.96
CA ARG A 61 -5.13 8.66 15.15
C ARG A 61 -3.86 9.47 14.93
N SER A 62 -3.19 9.85 15.99
CA SER A 62 -1.81 10.38 15.93
C SER A 62 -0.84 9.20 15.89
N ALA A 63 0.17 9.29 15.03
CA ALA A 63 1.20 8.26 14.90
C ALA A 63 2.59 8.94 14.98
N ARG A 64 3.42 8.50 15.91
CA ARG A 64 4.77 9.02 16.12
C ARG A 64 5.76 8.20 15.30
N LEU A 65 6.63 8.85 14.54
CA LEU A 65 7.72 8.20 13.82
C LEU A 65 8.73 7.63 14.81
N ALA A 66 8.84 6.32 14.84
CA ALA A 66 9.71 5.58 15.76
C ALA A 66 11.04 5.14 15.12
N GLY A 67 11.08 5.02 13.79
CA GLY A 67 12.29 4.59 13.12
C GLY A 67 12.23 4.78 11.60
N ILE A 68 13.41 4.85 11.00
CA ILE A 68 13.62 4.94 9.55
C ILE A 68 14.73 3.97 9.20
N ALA A 69 14.58 3.20 8.12
CA ALA A 69 15.60 2.31 7.60
C ALA A 69 15.65 2.40 6.05
N ASP A 70 16.86 2.54 5.50
CA ASP A 70 17.05 2.50 4.05
C ASP A 70 16.94 1.04 3.56
N LEU A 71 16.15 0.81 2.51
CA LEU A 71 16.03 -0.49 1.83
C LEU A 71 16.83 -0.48 0.53
N THR A 72 16.77 0.63 -0.20
CA THR A 72 17.60 0.91 -1.37
C THR A 72 18.02 2.40 -1.33
N HIS A 73 18.69 2.88 -2.36
CA HIS A 73 19.09 4.28 -2.47
C HIS A 73 17.90 5.29 -2.51
N ASP A 74 16.70 4.83 -2.84
CA ASP A 74 15.49 5.66 -2.98
C ASP A 74 14.24 5.08 -2.32
N LEU A 75 14.35 3.92 -1.66
CA LEU A 75 13.27 3.26 -0.93
C LEU A 75 13.61 3.17 0.55
N ARG A 76 12.71 3.66 1.42
CA ARG A 76 12.84 3.62 2.88
C ARG A 76 11.66 2.96 3.54
N GLU A 77 11.92 2.29 4.66
CA GLU A 77 10.90 1.87 5.60
C GLU A 77 10.77 2.92 6.70
N PHE A 78 9.54 3.41 6.88
CA PHE A 78 9.14 4.31 7.97
C PHE A 78 8.28 3.52 8.97
N ARG A 79 8.68 3.51 10.23
CA ARG A 79 7.97 2.83 11.32
C ARG A 79 7.32 3.86 12.20
N PHE A 80 6.00 3.83 12.25
CA PHE A 80 5.20 4.68 13.13
C PHE A 80 4.58 3.86 14.24
N VAL A 81 4.37 4.50 15.41
CA VAL A 81 3.72 3.88 16.58
C VAL A 81 2.55 4.75 17.01
N THR A 82 1.44 4.08 17.33
CA THR A 82 0.22 4.68 17.87
C THR A 82 -0.03 4.17 19.29
N ASP A 83 -0.82 4.89 20.08
CA ASP A 83 -1.15 4.51 21.48
C ASP A 83 -2.11 3.31 21.57
N SER A 84 -2.64 2.86 20.45
CA SER A 84 -3.52 1.69 20.37
C SER A 84 -2.94 0.64 19.43
N ALA A 85 -3.38 -0.61 19.58
CA ALA A 85 -3.00 -1.71 18.69
C ALA A 85 -3.18 -1.33 17.19
N ALA A 86 -2.25 -1.79 16.37
CA ALA A 86 -2.33 -1.70 14.92
C ALA A 86 -3.16 -2.87 14.39
N ASP A 87 -4.42 -2.60 14.07
CA ASP A 87 -5.35 -3.62 13.55
C ASP A 87 -5.62 -3.37 12.08
N PHE A 88 -5.22 -4.31 11.23
CA PHE A 88 -5.40 -4.27 9.77
C PHE A 88 -5.19 -5.67 9.15
N LEU A 89 -5.66 -5.86 7.93
CA LEU A 89 -5.45 -7.08 7.17
C LEU A 89 -4.20 -6.93 6.29
N PRO A 90 -3.33 -7.97 6.21
CA PRO A 90 -2.13 -7.94 5.36
C PRO A 90 -2.47 -7.59 3.90
N GLY A 91 -1.82 -6.55 3.36
CA GLY A 91 -2.08 -6.00 2.02
C GLY A 91 -2.90 -4.70 2.01
N GLN A 92 -3.46 -4.27 3.14
CA GLN A 92 -4.14 -2.98 3.27
C GLN A 92 -3.18 -1.78 3.29
N TYR A 93 -3.72 -0.57 3.24
CA TYR A 93 -3.00 0.69 3.31
C TYR A 93 -3.62 1.63 4.34
N ALA A 94 -2.87 2.67 4.71
CA ALA A 94 -3.39 3.78 5.50
C ALA A 94 -3.06 5.12 4.83
N MET A 95 -3.78 6.15 5.23
CA MET A 95 -3.54 7.53 4.81
C MET A 95 -2.65 8.22 5.84
N LEU A 96 -1.63 8.92 5.39
CA LEU A 96 -0.80 9.77 6.24
C LEU A 96 -1.07 11.25 5.95
N ASP A 97 -1.38 12.01 6.99
CA ASP A 97 -1.49 13.46 6.96
C ASP A 97 -0.11 14.05 7.28
N LEU A 98 0.61 14.43 6.24
CA LEU A 98 1.97 14.94 6.36
C LEU A 98 1.98 16.48 6.47
N PRO A 99 2.83 17.05 7.33
CA PRO A 99 2.92 18.50 7.52
C PRO A 99 3.14 19.26 6.20
N GLY A 100 2.38 20.33 5.96
CA GLY A 100 2.53 21.18 4.78
C GLY A 100 2.13 20.57 3.43
N VAL A 101 1.64 19.33 3.39
CA VAL A 101 1.29 18.66 2.11
C VAL A 101 -0.12 19.04 1.63
N GLY A 102 -1.01 19.42 2.54
CA GLY A 102 -2.36 19.91 2.24
C GLY A 102 -3.39 18.83 1.87
N ALA A 103 -2.97 17.57 1.71
CA ALA A 103 -3.85 16.41 1.52
C ALA A 103 -3.18 15.14 2.00
N SER A 104 -3.95 14.20 2.53
CA SER A 104 -3.46 12.88 2.95
C SER A 104 -2.87 12.09 1.77
N ARG A 105 -1.92 11.23 2.05
CA ARG A 105 -1.30 10.32 1.07
C ARG A 105 -1.49 8.88 1.49
N ALA A 106 -1.90 8.03 0.54
CA ALA A 106 -2.07 6.60 0.74
C ALA A 106 -0.72 5.88 0.67
N TYR A 107 -0.41 5.07 1.68
CA TYR A 107 0.75 4.20 1.70
C TYR A 107 0.36 2.82 2.18
N SER A 108 0.84 1.80 1.46
CA SER A 108 0.58 0.40 1.81
C SER A 108 1.38 -0.01 3.05
N LEU A 109 0.76 -0.85 3.87
CA LEU A 109 1.37 -1.41 5.06
C LEU A 109 2.33 -2.54 4.69
N ALA A 110 3.47 -2.62 5.38
CA ALA A 110 4.53 -3.60 5.14
C ALA A 110 4.64 -4.64 6.24
N ASN A 111 4.03 -4.40 7.42
CA ASN A 111 3.99 -5.35 8.54
C ASN A 111 2.61 -6.03 8.64
N THR A 112 2.38 -6.75 9.73
CA THR A 112 1.13 -7.37 10.11
C THR A 112 0.51 -6.67 11.32
N ALA A 113 -0.77 -6.92 11.59
CA ALA A 113 -1.46 -6.41 12.77
C ALA A 113 -0.72 -6.81 14.05
N ASN A 114 -0.64 -5.91 15.02
CA ASN A 114 0.11 -6.14 16.25
C ASN A 114 -0.40 -5.32 17.44
N GLY A 115 -0.16 -5.83 18.63
CA GLY A 115 -0.55 -5.16 19.88
C GLY A 115 0.34 -3.96 20.26
N ALA A 116 1.52 -3.82 19.63
CA ALA A 116 2.47 -2.75 19.92
C ALA A 116 2.09 -1.41 19.25
N GLY A 117 1.07 -1.39 18.41
CA GLY A 117 0.64 -0.19 17.68
C GLY A 117 1.58 0.22 16.55
N GLU A 118 2.34 -0.72 16.00
CA GLU A 118 3.33 -0.47 14.96
C GLU A 118 2.72 -0.51 13.56
N TRP A 119 3.02 0.53 12.75
CA TRP A 119 2.61 0.70 11.38
C TRP A 119 3.83 0.94 10.51
N HIS A 120 4.20 -0.01 9.65
CA HIS A 120 5.38 0.09 8.79
C HIS A 120 4.98 0.39 7.36
N PHE A 121 5.67 1.36 6.75
CA PHE A 121 5.43 1.80 5.38
C PHE A 121 6.75 1.79 4.62
N GLN A 122 6.77 1.13 3.45
CA GLN A 122 7.93 1.16 2.55
C GLN A 122 7.62 2.12 1.42
N ILE A 123 8.31 3.24 1.40
CA ILE A 123 7.99 4.39 0.56
C ILE A 123 9.17 4.70 -0.34
N ARG A 124 8.92 4.79 -1.64
CA ARG A 124 9.91 5.22 -2.62
C ARG A 124 9.89 6.75 -2.76
N ARG A 125 11.06 7.35 -2.82
CA ARG A 125 11.21 8.77 -3.09
C ARG A 125 10.76 9.10 -4.51
N VAL A 126 9.81 10.01 -4.65
CA VAL A 126 9.34 10.50 -5.94
C VAL A 126 10.02 11.85 -6.21
N PRO A 127 10.71 12.03 -7.35
CA PRO A 127 11.25 13.34 -7.74
C PRO A 127 10.15 14.41 -7.69
N HIS A 128 10.42 15.51 -7.02
CA HIS A 128 9.48 16.63 -6.81
C HIS A 128 8.18 16.26 -6.08
N GLY A 129 8.12 15.07 -5.46
CA GLY A 129 6.96 14.61 -4.71
C GLY A 129 6.85 15.31 -3.36
N ARG A 130 5.80 16.14 -3.14
CA ARG A 130 5.59 16.89 -1.89
C ARG A 130 5.56 16.00 -0.65
N GLY A 131 4.84 14.86 -0.71
CA GLY A 131 4.74 13.92 0.40
C GLY A 131 6.07 13.22 0.69
N THR A 132 6.76 12.75 -0.34
CA THR A 132 8.05 12.08 -0.17
C THR A 132 9.15 13.05 0.23
N HIS A 133 9.09 14.33 -0.17
CA HIS A 133 10.00 15.34 0.34
C HIS A 133 9.87 15.49 1.86
N VAL A 134 8.66 15.59 2.38
CA VAL A 134 8.44 15.67 3.84
C VAL A 134 8.98 14.43 4.55
N LEU A 135 8.66 13.23 4.07
CA LEU A 135 9.08 11.97 4.68
C LEU A 135 10.59 11.77 4.67
N PHE A 136 11.28 12.14 3.57
CA PHE A 136 12.69 11.87 3.39
C PHE A 136 13.63 12.98 3.91
N ASP A 137 13.16 14.24 3.90
CA ASP A 137 14.02 15.41 4.11
C ASP A 137 13.62 16.25 5.33
N THR A 138 12.37 16.13 5.80
CA THR A 138 11.85 17.01 6.87
C THR A 138 11.55 16.25 8.14
N LEU A 139 10.82 15.12 8.03
CA LEU A 139 10.32 14.37 9.17
C LEU A 139 11.47 13.65 9.90
N LYS A 140 11.46 13.74 11.23
CA LYS A 140 12.49 13.15 12.10
C LYS A 140 11.85 12.13 13.05
N VAL A 141 12.64 11.17 13.50
CA VAL A 141 12.23 10.26 14.57
C VAL A 141 11.80 11.07 15.79
N GLY A 142 10.63 10.78 16.31
CA GLY A 142 9.95 11.52 17.37
C GLY A 142 8.81 12.42 16.87
N ASP A 143 8.82 12.85 15.63
CA ASP A 143 7.74 13.65 15.06
C ASP A 143 6.43 12.84 14.90
N SER A 144 5.30 13.53 14.96
CA SER A 144 3.98 12.92 14.83
C SER A 144 3.26 13.37 13.56
N VAL A 145 2.50 12.45 12.98
CA VAL A 145 1.64 12.68 11.80
C VAL A 145 0.24 12.15 12.07
N GLY A 146 -0.76 12.62 11.32
CA GLY A 146 -2.06 11.98 11.30
C GLY A 146 -1.99 10.66 10.51
N LEU A 147 -2.55 9.59 11.06
CA LEU A 147 -2.73 8.30 10.41
C LEU A 147 -4.21 7.95 10.40
N ASP A 148 -4.75 7.63 9.24
CA ASP A 148 -6.15 7.25 9.06
C ASP A 148 -6.23 5.93 8.29
N GLY A 149 -6.83 4.93 8.87
CA GLY A 149 -6.90 3.58 8.31
C GLY A 149 -7.37 2.51 9.30
N PRO A 150 -7.38 1.24 8.83
CA PRO A 150 -6.90 0.74 7.54
C PRO A 150 -7.92 0.89 6.41
N TYR A 151 -7.44 0.86 5.17
CA TYR A 151 -8.23 0.89 3.95
C TYR A 151 -7.81 -0.19 2.96
N GLY A 152 -8.65 -0.45 1.97
CA GLY A 152 -8.37 -1.33 0.85
C GLY A 152 -9.07 -2.68 0.93
N VAL A 153 -9.36 -3.22 -0.25
CA VAL A 153 -10.02 -4.53 -0.44
C VAL A 153 -9.08 -5.61 -0.98
N ALA A 154 -7.84 -5.24 -1.31
CA ALA A 154 -6.77 -6.14 -1.72
C ALA A 154 -5.98 -6.60 -0.48
N TRP A 155 -6.43 -7.67 0.16
CA TRP A 155 -5.81 -8.24 1.35
C TRP A 155 -5.75 -9.77 1.25
N LEU A 156 -4.88 -10.39 2.05
CA LEU A 156 -4.68 -11.84 2.10
C LEU A 156 -5.99 -12.59 2.38
N ARG A 157 -6.36 -13.50 1.48
CA ARG A 157 -7.52 -14.40 1.62
C ARG A 157 -7.05 -15.71 2.27
N THR A 158 -7.21 -15.83 3.56
CA THR A 158 -6.76 -17.00 4.31
C THR A 158 -7.59 -18.26 4.03
N ASP A 159 -8.83 -18.07 3.58
CA ASP A 159 -9.78 -19.11 3.22
C ASP A 159 -9.62 -19.65 1.79
N ALA A 160 -8.83 -18.99 0.93
CA ALA A 160 -8.61 -19.44 -0.44
C ALA A 160 -7.66 -20.65 -0.48
N PRO A 161 -8.07 -21.83 -0.97
CA PRO A 161 -7.25 -23.05 -0.99
C PRO A 161 -6.30 -23.08 -2.20
N ARG A 162 -5.44 -22.06 -2.33
CA ARG A 162 -4.56 -21.87 -3.48
C ARG A 162 -3.20 -21.36 -3.04
N ASP A 163 -2.19 -21.60 -3.88
CA ASP A 163 -0.90 -20.95 -3.78
C ASP A 163 -1.03 -19.42 -3.89
N ILE A 164 -0.09 -18.71 -3.30
CA ILE A 164 -0.08 -17.25 -3.24
C ILE A 164 0.94 -16.75 -4.27
N VAL A 165 0.53 -15.82 -5.12
CA VAL A 165 1.42 -15.13 -6.07
C VAL A 165 1.46 -13.65 -5.69
N CYS A 166 2.64 -13.17 -5.31
CA CYS A 166 2.94 -11.78 -5.05
C CYS A 166 3.77 -11.23 -6.22
N VAL A 167 3.30 -10.14 -6.82
CA VAL A 167 4.05 -9.42 -7.86
C VAL A 167 4.21 -7.97 -7.41
N ALA A 168 5.45 -7.54 -7.27
CA ALA A 168 5.79 -6.23 -6.74
C ALA A 168 6.84 -5.53 -7.58
N GLY A 169 6.88 -4.19 -7.50
CA GLY A 169 7.95 -3.36 -8.05
C GLY A 169 8.05 -2.06 -7.25
N GLY A 170 9.26 -1.62 -6.92
CA GLY A 170 9.47 -0.43 -6.11
C GLY A 170 8.72 -0.48 -4.78
N SER A 171 7.94 0.56 -4.46
CA SER A 171 7.14 0.63 -3.22
C SER A 171 5.96 -0.36 -3.17
N GLY A 172 5.63 -1.03 -4.27
CA GLY A 172 4.71 -2.17 -4.28
C GLY A 172 5.21 -3.36 -3.46
N LEU A 173 6.46 -3.35 -3.02
CA LEU A 173 7.03 -4.29 -2.06
C LEU A 173 6.21 -4.35 -0.77
N ALA A 174 5.83 -3.22 -0.19
CA ALA A 174 5.17 -3.10 1.10
C ALA A 174 3.96 -4.03 1.27
N PRO A 175 2.89 -3.95 0.45
CA PRO A 175 1.71 -4.79 0.62
C PRO A 175 2.02 -6.28 0.39
N MET A 176 2.97 -6.60 -0.48
CA MET A 176 3.33 -7.99 -0.78
C MET A 176 4.14 -8.62 0.37
N VAL A 177 5.04 -7.86 1.00
CA VAL A 177 5.74 -8.29 2.23
C VAL A 177 4.75 -8.48 3.38
N SER A 178 3.78 -7.57 3.54
CA SER A 178 2.71 -7.72 4.53
C SER A 178 1.91 -9.01 4.29
N ILE A 179 1.55 -9.33 3.05
CA ILE A 179 0.86 -10.57 2.67
C ILE A 179 1.72 -11.80 2.98
N ALA A 180 3.01 -11.78 2.65
CA ALA A 180 3.92 -12.90 2.91
C ALA A 180 4.05 -13.17 4.42
N ARG A 181 4.23 -12.12 5.22
CA ARG A 181 4.27 -12.20 6.70
C ARG A 181 2.97 -12.76 7.25
N GLY A 182 1.83 -12.21 6.81
CA GLY A 182 0.52 -12.71 7.25
C GLY A 182 0.24 -14.15 6.84
N ALA A 183 0.74 -14.61 5.70
CA ALA A 183 0.62 -15.99 5.25
C ALA A 183 1.45 -16.94 6.15
N ALA A 184 2.66 -16.54 6.52
CA ALA A 184 3.52 -17.29 7.44
C ALA A 184 2.89 -17.35 8.84
N GLU A 185 2.48 -16.21 9.40
CA GLU A 185 1.84 -16.12 10.74
C GLU A 185 0.54 -16.92 10.82
N ALA A 186 -0.27 -16.93 9.75
CA ALA A 186 -1.49 -17.73 9.68
C ALA A 186 -1.24 -19.22 9.40
N GLY A 187 0.02 -19.66 9.28
CA GLY A 187 0.39 -21.04 9.02
C GLY A 187 -0.01 -21.57 7.64
N LEU A 188 -0.33 -20.68 6.70
CA LEU A 188 -0.79 -21.08 5.35
C LEU A 188 0.32 -21.78 4.54
N LEU A 189 1.57 -21.50 4.86
CA LEU A 189 2.73 -22.04 4.13
C LEU A 189 3.03 -23.51 4.49
N LYS A 190 2.26 -24.13 5.39
CA LYS A 190 2.35 -25.56 5.67
C LYS A 190 1.90 -26.40 4.47
N ASP A 191 0.89 -25.95 3.77
CA ASP A 191 0.22 -26.66 2.66
C ASP A 191 0.19 -25.87 1.33
N ARG A 192 0.63 -24.61 1.33
CA ARG A 192 0.64 -23.71 0.16
C ARG A 192 2.04 -23.21 -0.13
N ARG A 193 2.25 -22.77 -1.36
CA ARG A 193 3.46 -22.08 -1.79
C ARG A 193 3.20 -20.59 -1.97
N LEU A 194 4.22 -19.78 -1.75
CA LEU A 194 4.21 -18.35 -2.05
C LEU A 194 5.31 -18.07 -3.08
N HIS A 195 4.89 -17.57 -4.23
CA HIS A 195 5.78 -17.12 -5.29
C HIS A 195 5.84 -15.60 -5.25
N PHE A 196 7.03 -15.07 -4.95
CA PHE A 196 7.23 -13.63 -4.79
C PHE A 196 8.13 -13.12 -5.92
N PHE A 197 7.54 -12.42 -6.90
CA PHE A 197 8.25 -11.79 -8.01
C PHE A 197 8.45 -10.31 -7.68
N TYR A 198 9.71 -9.86 -7.75
CA TYR A 198 10.06 -8.47 -7.52
C TYR A 198 10.74 -7.87 -8.74
N GLY A 199 10.04 -6.96 -9.43
CA GLY A 199 10.56 -6.20 -10.57
C GLY A 199 11.35 -4.99 -10.11
N ALA A 200 12.59 -4.88 -10.56
CA ALA A 200 13.48 -3.76 -10.35
C ALA A 200 14.00 -3.21 -11.68
N ARG A 201 14.38 -1.94 -11.70
CA ARG A 201 14.96 -1.35 -12.91
C ARG A 201 16.40 -1.81 -13.09
N THR A 202 17.20 -1.70 -12.05
CA THR A 202 18.61 -2.07 -12.03
C THR A 202 18.91 -2.95 -10.83
N PRO A 203 20.05 -3.66 -10.77
CA PRO A 203 20.44 -4.50 -9.64
C PRO A 203 20.42 -3.75 -8.28
N ARG A 204 20.81 -2.49 -8.25
CA ARG A 204 20.81 -1.66 -7.01
C ARG A 204 19.40 -1.33 -6.49
N ASP A 205 18.37 -1.53 -7.30
CA ASP A 205 16.97 -1.32 -6.94
C ASP A 205 16.34 -2.59 -6.35
N VAL A 206 17.06 -3.74 -6.41
CA VAL A 206 16.56 -5.01 -5.91
C VAL A 206 16.57 -5.01 -4.38
N CYS A 207 15.41 -5.35 -3.80
CA CYS A 207 15.25 -5.49 -2.36
C CYS A 207 14.08 -6.44 -2.06
N GLY A 208 13.85 -6.76 -0.79
CA GLY A 208 12.73 -7.62 -0.35
C GLY A 208 13.18 -8.96 0.21
N GLU A 209 14.31 -9.50 -0.24
CA GLU A 209 14.83 -10.77 0.26
C GLU A 209 15.05 -10.74 1.79
N ALA A 210 15.69 -9.69 2.31
CA ALA A 210 15.92 -9.53 3.74
C ALA A 210 14.64 -9.48 4.59
N GLN A 211 13.51 -9.09 4.01
CA GLN A 211 12.21 -9.09 4.69
C GLN A 211 11.52 -10.47 4.63
N LEU A 212 11.86 -11.29 3.65
CA LEU A 212 11.28 -12.62 3.44
C LEU A 212 12.11 -13.73 4.07
N ALA A 213 13.44 -13.59 4.05
CA ALA A 213 14.38 -14.59 4.56
C ALA A 213 14.12 -15.06 6.00
N PRO A 214 13.64 -14.21 6.94
CA PRO A 214 13.31 -14.64 8.28
C PRO A 214 12.00 -15.45 8.39
N LEU A 215 11.21 -15.54 7.32
CA LEU A 215 9.92 -16.24 7.36
C LEU A 215 10.11 -17.74 7.22
N ASP A 216 9.34 -18.51 7.99
CA ASP A 216 9.32 -19.97 7.90
C ASP A 216 9.00 -20.39 6.45
N GLY A 217 9.82 -21.33 5.94
CA GLY A 217 9.67 -21.86 4.59
C GLY A 217 10.34 -21.02 3.50
N PHE A 218 11.14 -20.01 3.85
CA PHE A 218 11.94 -19.29 2.84
C PHE A 218 12.92 -20.25 2.14
N GLY A 219 12.97 -20.18 0.80
CA GLY A 219 13.73 -21.09 -0.05
C GLY A 219 12.99 -22.39 -0.41
N GLU A 220 12.03 -22.84 0.39
CA GLU A 220 11.26 -24.08 0.15
C GLU A 220 9.80 -23.79 -0.25
N ARG A 221 9.08 -23.09 0.61
CA ARG A 221 7.67 -22.72 0.42
C ARG A 221 7.51 -21.29 -0.07
N ILE A 222 8.43 -20.40 0.27
CA ILE A 222 8.52 -19.04 -0.24
C ILE A 222 9.63 -19.00 -1.28
N ARG A 223 9.29 -18.81 -2.54
CA ARG A 223 10.23 -18.59 -3.64
C ARG A 223 10.30 -17.11 -3.97
N TYR A 224 11.43 -16.47 -3.70
CA TYR A 224 11.70 -15.10 -4.10
C TYR A 224 12.42 -15.07 -5.45
N VAL A 225 11.92 -14.29 -6.40
CA VAL A 225 12.44 -14.16 -7.77
C VAL A 225 12.57 -12.67 -8.10
N PRO A 226 13.76 -12.08 -7.91
CA PRO A 226 14.04 -10.74 -8.39
C PRO A 226 14.26 -10.74 -9.89
N VAL A 227 13.69 -9.74 -10.58
CA VAL A 227 13.79 -9.56 -12.04
C VAL A 227 14.22 -8.12 -12.30
N VAL A 228 15.22 -7.91 -13.15
CA VAL A 228 15.66 -6.57 -13.53
C VAL A 228 15.47 -6.31 -15.03
N SER A 229 15.05 -5.08 -15.38
CA SER A 229 14.86 -4.67 -16.78
C SER A 229 16.13 -4.08 -17.41
N LEU A 230 17.07 -3.58 -16.60
CA LEU A 230 18.36 -3.02 -17.03
C LEU A 230 19.48 -3.64 -16.18
N PRO A 231 19.98 -4.85 -16.53
CA PRO A 231 20.96 -5.57 -15.71
C PRO A 231 22.35 -4.91 -15.68
N GLY A 232 22.67 -4.00 -16.61
CA GLY A 232 24.01 -3.47 -16.83
C GLY A 232 24.81 -4.36 -17.82
N ASP A 233 25.90 -3.81 -18.32
CA ASP A 233 26.76 -4.50 -19.32
C ASP A 233 27.96 -5.23 -18.68
N ASP A 234 28.13 -5.10 -17.36
CA ASP A 234 29.28 -5.65 -16.60
C ASP A 234 29.11 -7.13 -16.21
N GLY A 235 27.97 -7.76 -16.54
CA GLY A 235 27.68 -9.15 -16.22
C GLY A 235 27.55 -9.45 -14.72
N ALA A 236 27.49 -8.43 -13.87
CA ALA A 236 27.39 -8.59 -12.41
C ALA A 236 26.05 -9.18 -11.97
N TRP A 237 24.97 -8.96 -12.75
CA TRP A 237 23.67 -9.52 -12.46
C TRP A 237 23.53 -10.94 -12.99
N GLN A 238 23.25 -11.90 -12.09
CA GLN A 238 23.08 -13.32 -12.41
C GLN A 238 21.61 -13.80 -12.27
N GLY A 239 20.68 -12.88 -11.95
CA GLY A 239 19.26 -13.19 -11.78
C GLY A 239 18.46 -13.08 -13.08
N GLU A 240 17.15 -13.18 -12.95
CA GLU A 240 16.21 -13.07 -14.08
C GLU A 240 16.20 -11.66 -14.67
N THR A 241 16.01 -11.58 -15.98
CA THR A 241 15.86 -10.32 -16.72
C THR A 241 14.54 -10.31 -17.46
N GLY A 242 13.92 -9.11 -17.59
CA GLY A 242 12.65 -8.98 -18.29
C GLY A 242 12.27 -7.51 -18.51
N THR A 243 11.30 -7.26 -19.40
CA THR A 243 10.73 -5.95 -19.73
C THR A 243 9.30 -5.85 -19.19
#